data_92c5150654007011c2fb4ec096da81c4
#
_entry.id   92c5150654007011c2fb4ec096da81c4
#
_cell.length_a   1.000
_cell.length_b   1.000
_cell.length_c   1.000
_cell.angle_alpha   90.00
_cell.angle_beta   90.00
_cell.angle_gamma   90.00
#
_symmetry.space_group_name_H-M   'P 1'
#
loop_
_entity.id
_entity.type
_entity.pdbx_description
1 polymer ?
#
loop_
_entity_poly.entity_id
_entity_poly.type
_entity_poly.pdbx_seq_one_letter_code
_entity_poly.pdbx_strand_id
1 'polypeptide(L)'
;MCHSDESRPPGPPVEGVAADRYDLTLTASDGTSFMAYAAVPEEPTGRSVVILPDVRGLHAFYKELAALFAEAGFRAIAIDYFGRTADTGDRGESFDHMSHVEKLTAEAIALDVRAAVDHLREADGAGAIFTVGFCFGGAYSWRQSAEGHGLAGAIGFYGGRPLARVGPAISRMRAPLLMLLAGRDSTSPAEFADFAERVRPQGVEVEVHTYEGAPHSFFDRSYADHQEACADAWVRILDFTARLSTHPS
;
A
#
# COMPACT_ATOMS: atom_id res chain seq x y z
N MET A 1 -5.24 16.55 -2.63
CA MET A 1 -4.51 15.52 -3.39
C MET A 1 -3.35 15.06 -2.54
N CYS A 2 -3.04 13.77 -2.53
CA CYS A 2 -1.94 13.27 -1.71
C CYS A 2 -0.59 13.52 -2.37
N HIS A 3 -0.39 13.09 -3.60
CA HIS A 3 0.83 13.32 -4.36
C HIS A 3 0.51 14.00 -5.68
N SER A 4 1.27 15.04 -6.06
CA SER A 4 1.17 15.72 -7.35
C SER A 4 1.94 14.96 -8.44
N ASP A 5 1.87 15.41 -9.68
CA ASP A 5 2.69 14.83 -10.77
C ASP A 5 4.18 15.13 -10.59
N GLU A 6 4.53 16.13 -9.75
CA GLU A 6 5.91 16.46 -9.38
C GLU A 6 6.41 15.72 -8.14
N SER A 7 5.52 15.07 -7.39
CA SER A 7 5.88 14.27 -6.23
C SER A 7 6.76 13.10 -6.62
N ARG A 8 7.72 12.77 -5.76
CA ARG A 8 8.63 11.63 -5.96
C ARG A 8 8.75 10.83 -4.68
N PRO A 9 8.62 9.51 -4.73
CA PRO A 9 8.81 8.69 -3.55
C PRO A 9 10.25 8.77 -3.06
N PRO A 10 10.46 8.76 -1.72
CA PRO A 10 11.81 8.66 -1.16
C PRO A 10 12.40 7.28 -1.44
N GLY A 11 13.72 7.20 -1.64
CA GLY A 11 14.42 5.95 -1.85
C GLY A 11 14.58 5.13 -0.55
N PRO A 12 14.70 3.80 -0.65
CA PRO A 12 15.03 2.95 0.48
C PRO A 12 16.49 3.18 0.92
N PRO A 13 16.83 2.88 2.20
CA PRO A 13 18.20 3.01 2.71
C PRO A 13 19.09 1.81 2.33
N VAL A 14 18.87 1.24 1.16
CA VAL A 14 19.60 0.07 0.64
C VAL A 14 19.95 0.30 -0.83
N GLU A 15 21.06 -0.26 -1.27
CA GLU A 15 21.51 -0.20 -2.67
C GLU A 15 21.15 -1.52 -3.35
N GLY A 16 20.16 -1.51 -4.22
CA GLY A 16 19.76 -2.64 -5.03
C GLY A 16 19.35 -2.17 -6.43
N VAL A 17 19.01 -3.12 -7.28
CA VAL A 17 18.63 -2.86 -8.68
C VAL A 17 17.28 -3.50 -8.98
N ALA A 18 16.39 -2.74 -9.60
CA ALA A 18 15.20 -3.28 -10.25
C ALA A 18 15.61 -3.84 -11.62
N ALA A 19 15.62 -5.17 -11.75
CA ALA A 19 16.03 -5.85 -12.97
C ALA A 19 15.04 -5.65 -14.12
N ASP A 20 13.74 -5.61 -13.81
CA ASP A 20 12.68 -5.44 -14.80
C ASP A 20 11.55 -4.57 -14.27
N ARG A 21 10.90 -3.80 -15.16
CA ARG A 21 9.79 -2.90 -14.87
C ARG A 21 8.84 -2.82 -16.05
N TYR A 22 7.55 -3.09 -15.84
CA TYR A 22 6.58 -3.12 -16.94
C TYR A 22 5.14 -2.82 -16.50
N ASP A 23 4.39 -2.22 -17.42
CA ASP A 23 2.94 -2.12 -17.31
C ASP A 23 2.29 -3.46 -17.67
N LEU A 24 1.24 -3.82 -16.94
CA LEU A 24 0.45 -5.01 -17.22
C LEU A 24 -1.03 -4.77 -16.94
N THR A 25 -1.86 -5.67 -17.43
CA THR A 25 -3.29 -5.71 -17.11
C THR A 25 -3.56 -6.98 -16.32
N LEU A 26 -4.19 -6.84 -15.17
CA LEU A 26 -4.71 -7.95 -14.38
C LEU A 26 -6.22 -8.08 -14.56
N THR A 27 -6.75 -9.28 -14.30
CA THR A 27 -8.18 -9.53 -14.34
C THR A 27 -8.65 -10.09 -13.00
N ALA A 28 -9.55 -9.38 -12.35
CA ALA A 28 -10.19 -9.81 -11.11
C ALA A 28 -11.17 -10.97 -11.36
N SER A 29 -11.55 -11.69 -10.32
CA SER A 29 -12.42 -12.87 -10.44
C SER A 29 -13.85 -12.57 -10.93
N ASP A 30 -14.28 -11.29 -10.88
CA ASP A 30 -15.53 -10.81 -11.45
C ASP A 30 -15.44 -10.49 -12.96
N GLY A 31 -14.28 -10.75 -13.59
CA GLY A 31 -14.00 -10.48 -15.00
C GLY A 31 -13.54 -9.06 -15.30
N THR A 32 -13.42 -8.19 -14.30
CA THR A 32 -12.93 -6.82 -14.50
C THR A 32 -11.43 -6.82 -14.75
N SER A 33 -11.02 -6.18 -15.84
CA SER A 33 -9.60 -5.92 -16.13
C SER A 33 -9.22 -4.54 -15.61
N PHE A 34 -8.01 -4.42 -15.04
CA PHE A 34 -7.48 -3.18 -14.50
C PHE A 34 -5.96 -3.08 -14.73
N MET A 35 -5.48 -1.86 -14.78
CA MET A 35 -4.06 -1.58 -14.96
C MET A 35 -3.28 -1.92 -13.69
N ALA A 36 -2.07 -2.44 -13.89
CA ALA A 36 -1.07 -2.60 -12.86
C ALA A 36 0.33 -2.28 -13.40
N TYR A 37 1.27 -2.07 -12.50
CA TYR A 37 2.67 -1.88 -12.82
C TYR A 37 3.52 -2.76 -11.93
N ALA A 38 4.36 -3.60 -12.53
CA ALA A 38 5.22 -4.53 -11.83
C ALA A 38 6.69 -4.07 -11.88
N ALA A 39 7.41 -4.37 -10.82
CA ALA A 39 8.86 -4.23 -10.74
C ALA A 39 9.46 -5.48 -10.06
N VAL A 40 10.51 -6.01 -10.65
CA VAL A 40 11.17 -7.26 -10.22
C VAL A 40 12.60 -6.94 -9.80
N PRO A 41 13.03 -7.37 -8.59
CA PRO A 41 14.40 -7.15 -8.15
C PRO A 41 15.39 -8.05 -8.87
N GLU A 42 16.63 -7.60 -9.02
CA GLU A 42 17.73 -8.46 -9.48
C GLU A 42 18.03 -9.55 -8.44
N GLU A 43 18.02 -9.18 -7.16
CA GLU A 43 18.23 -10.07 -6.03
C GLU A 43 16.99 -10.14 -5.14
N PRO A 44 16.08 -11.10 -5.35
CA PRO A 44 14.84 -11.19 -4.57
C PRO A 44 15.11 -11.68 -3.14
N THR A 45 14.50 -11.01 -2.17
CA THR A 45 14.58 -11.36 -0.74
C THR A 45 13.52 -12.36 -0.27
N GLY A 46 12.70 -12.90 -1.18
CA GLY A 46 11.54 -13.72 -0.82
C GLY A 46 10.37 -12.90 -0.24
N ARG A 47 10.35 -11.59 -0.47
CA ARG A 47 9.27 -10.69 -0.07
C ARG A 47 8.61 -10.09 -1.30
N SER A 48 7.29 -9.97 -1.23
CA SER A 48 6.48 -9.34 -2.29
C SER A 48 5.54 -8.30 -1.71
N VAL A 49 5.21 -7.28 -2.47
CA VAL A 49 4.34 -6.20 -2.04
C VAL A 49 3.32 -5.81 -3.10
N VAL A 50 2.05 -5.67 -2.68
CA VAL A 50 1.00 -5.02 -3.47
C VAL A 50 0.87 -3.59 -2.98
N ILE A 51 1.07 -2.61 -3.86
CA ILE A 51 0.98 -1.18 -3.57
C ILE A 51 -0.43 -0.69 -3.91
N LEU A 52 -1.09 -0.11 -2.92
CA LEU A 52 -2.41 0.50 -3.02
C LEU A 52 -2.26 2.02 -3.08
N PRO A 53 -2.45 2.64 -4.24
CA PRO A 53 -2.31 4.09 -4.44
C PRO A 53 -3.25 4.94 -3.59
N ASP A 54 -3.04 6.25 -3.62
CA ASP A 54 -3.99 7.23 -3.13
C ASP A 54 -5.27 7.31 -4.01
N VAL A 55 -6.10 8.31 -3.80
CA VAL A 55 -7.37 8.52 -4.53
C VAL A 55 -7.20 8.70 -6.04
N ARG A 56 -6.00 8.99 -6.55
CA ARG A 56 -5.74 9.17 -7.98
C ARG A 56 -5.53 7.86 -8.73
N GLY A 57 -5.28 6.74 -8.02
CA GLY A 57 -4.97 5.46 -8.66
C GLY A 57 -3.51 5.37 -9.12
N LEU A 58 -3.25 4.57 -10.13
CA LEU A 58 -1.91 4.22 -10.61
C LEU A 58 -1.29 5.35 -11.46
N HIS A 59 -0.70 6.34 -10.80
CA HIS A 59 0.07 7.40 -11.48
C HIS A 59 1.59 7.26 -11.28
N ALA A 60 2.39 8.14 -11.88
CA ALA A 60 3.84 8.03 -11.96
C ALA A 60 4.55 7.79 -10.61
N PHE A 61 4.08 8.43 -9.52
CA PHE A 61 4.62 8.24 -8.18
C PHE A 61 4.61 6.77 -7.75
N TYR A 62 3.52 6.04 -7.99
CA TYR A 62 3.39 4.64 -7.56
C TYR A 62 4.13 3.67 -8.47
N LYS A 63 4.32 4.02 -9.75
CA LYS A 63 5.20 3.27 -10.65
C LYS A 63 6.67 3.40 -10.20
N GLU A 64 7.12 4.61 -9.85
CA GLU A 64 8.45 4.84 -9.30
C GLU A 64 8.62 4.13 -7.95
N LEU A 65 7.62 4.20 -7.07
CA LEU A 65 7.65 3.51 -5.77
C LEU A 65 7.76 1.98 -5.92
N ALA A 66 7.09 1.38 -6.90
CA ALA A 66 7.24 -0.05 -7.19
C ALA A 66 8.68 -0.40 -7.56
N ALA A 67 9.34 0.45 -8.38
CA ALA A 67 10.76 0.27 -8.71
C ALA A 67 11.66 0.37 -7.46
N LEU A 68 11.40 1.33 -6.56
CA LEU A 68 12.15 1.47 -5.31
C LEU A 68 11.95 0.27 -4.36
N PHE A 69 10.76 -0.31 -4.32
CA PHE A 69 10.56 -1.58 -3.61
C PHE A 69 11.36 -2.72 -4.24
N ALA A 70 11.47 -2.77 -5.57
CA ALA A 70 12.31 -3.75 -6.23
C ALA A 70 13.80 -3.52 -5.93
N GLU A 71 14.27 -2.28 -5.87
CA GLU A 71 15.62 -1.94 -5.38
C GLU A 71 15.85 -2.40 -3.93
N ALA A 72 14.78 -2.43 -3.11
CA ALA A 72 14.83 -3.01 -1.75
C ALA A 72 14.67 -4.54 -1.71
N GLY A 73 14.67 -5.22 -2.85
CA GLY A 73 14.61 -6.67 -2.98
C GLY A 73 13.21 -7.28 -2.94
N PHE A 74 12.14 -6.48 -3.07
CA PHE A 74 10.76 -6.97 -3.14
C PHE A 74 10.32 -7.18 -4.59
N ARG A 75 9.54 -8.24 -4.85
CA ARG A 75 8.68 -8.23 -6.04
C ARG A 75 7.52 -7.29 -5.76
N ALA A 76 7.39 -6.22 -6.54
CA ALA A 76 6.41 -5.18 -6.30
C ALA A 76 5.39 -5.10 -7.43
N ILE A 77 4.12 -4.87 -7.06
CA ILE A 77 3.05 -4.59 -8.01
C ILE A 77 2.17 -3.45 -7.48
N ALA A 78 2.07 -2.37 -8.23
CA ALA A 78 1.15 -1.27 -7.95
C ALA A 78 -0.12 -1.43 -8.80
N ILE A 79 -1.30 -1.34 -8.19
CA ILE A 79 -2.59 -1.55 -8.86
C ILE A 79 -3.31 -0.23 -9.15
N ASP A 80 -4.17 -0.24 -10.17
CA ASP A 80 -5.18 0.81 -10.36
C ASP A 80 -6.53 0.34 -9.81
N TYR A 81 -7.36 1.29 -9.35
CA TYR A 81 -8.69 0.96 -8.80
C TYR A 81 -9.82 1.07 -9.81
N PHE A 82 -9.57 1.68 -10.98
CA PHE A 82 -10.63 2.24 -11.81
C PHE A 82 -10.99 1.37 -13.03
N GLY A 83 -10.52 0.12 -13.08
CA GLY A 83 -10.85 -0.81 -14.17
C GLY A 83 -12.34 -1.05 -14.39
N ARG A 84 -13.18 -0.80 -13.35
CA ARG A 84 -14.64 -0.92 -13.45
C ARG A 84 -15.34 0.34 -13.91
N THR A 85 -14.64 1.47 -13.90
CA THR A 85 -15.31 2.78 -14.05
C THR A 85 -14.62 3.71 -15.04
N ALA A 86 -13.39 3.41 -15.42
CA ALA A 86 -12.60 4.17 -16.39
C ALA A 86 -11.84 3.23 -17.32
N ASP A 87 -11.53 3.72 -18.52
CA ASP A 87 -10.65 3.03 -19.44
C ASP A 87 -9.19 3.01 -18.95
N THR A 88 -8.36 2.20 -19.60
CA THR A 88 -6.91 2.20 -19.40
C THR A 88 -6.33 3.51 -19.96
N GLY A 89 -5.77 4.33 -19.10
CA GLY A 89 -5.21 5.61 -19.49
C GLY A 89 -4.38 6.22 -18.38
N ASP A 90 -3.79 7.37 -18.64
CA ASP A 90 -3.00 8.09 -17.65
C ASP A 90 -3.86 8.54 -16.46
N ARG A 91 -3.29 8.44 -15.26
CA ARG A 91 -3.87 8.91 -13.99
C ARG A 91 -3.20 10.21 -13.52
N GLY A 92 -2.74 11.04 -14.45
CA GLY A 92 -2.21 12.37 -14.18
C GLY A 92 -3.24 13.31 -13.51
N GLU A 93 -2.82 14.53 -13.17
CA GLU A 93 -3.67 15.49 -12.44
C GLU A 93 -4.96 15.88 -13.17
N SER A 94 -4.99 15.75 -14.50
CA SER A 94 -6.19 16.01 -15.31
C SER A 94 -7.26 14.93 -15.24
N PHE A 95 -6.95 13.76 -14.66
CA PHE A 95 -7.92 12.67 -14.51
C PHE A 95 -8.93 12.99 -13.41
N ASP A 96 -10.23 12.94 -13.74
CA ASP A 96 -11.33 13.16 -12.78
C ASP A 96 -11.50 11.97 -11.85
N HIS A 97 -10.50 11.74 -10.98
CA HIS A 97 -10.47 10.62 -10.08
C HIS A 97 -11.65 10.58 -9.08
N MET A 98 -12.16 11.75 -8.65
CA MET A 98 -13.20 11.78 -7.61
C MET A 98 -14.51 11.14 -8.04
N SER A 99 -14.93 11.35 -9.29
CA SER A 99 -16.14 10.72 -9.86
C SER A 99 -16.03 9.19 -9.92
N HIS A 100 -14.82 8.65 -9.95
CA HIS A 100 -14.54 7.22 -9.93
C HIS A 100 -14.39 6.67 -8.50
N VAL A 101 -13.73 7.42 -7.61
CA VAL A 101 -13.56 7.05 -6.19
C VAL A 101 -14.91 6.83 -5.49
N GLU A 102 -15.91 7.67 -5.78
CA GLU A 102 -17.25 7.55 -5.23
C GLU A 102 -17.97 6.23 -5.59
N LYS A 103 -17.54 5.57 -6.66
CA LYS A 103 -18.09 4.29 -7.12
C LYS A 103 -17.34 3.08 -6.61
N LEU A 104 -16.20 3.28 -5.95
CA LEU A 104 -15.40 2.18 -5.42
C LEU A 104 -16.08 1.55 -4.19
N THR A 105 -16.09 0.24 -4.16
CA THR A 105 -16.50 -0.53 -2.98
C THR A 105 -15.29 -1.26 -2.40
N ALA A 106 -15.37 -1.56 -1.12
CA ALA A 106 -14.32 -2.31 -0.44
C ALA A 106 -14.15 -3.73 -1.04
N GLU A 107 -15.26 -4.32 -1.46
CA GLU A 107 -15.31 -5.63 -2.11
C GLU A 107 -14.61 -5.61 -3.47
N ALA A 108 -14.85 -4.58 -4.28
CA ALA A 108 -14.18 -4.40 -5.58
C ALA A 108 -12.66 -4.28 -5.41
N ILE A 109 -12.22 -3.45 -4.46
CA ILE A 109 -10.78 -3.30 -4.15
C ILE A 109 -10.19 -4.63 -3.68
N ALA A 110 -10.91 -5.40 -2.86
CA ALA A 110 -10.44 -6.71 -2.40
C ALA A 110 -10.27 -7.71 -3.56
N LEU A 111 -11.16 -7.69 -4.55
CA LEU A 111 -11.02 -8.51 -5.75
C LEU A 111 -9.77 -8.13 -6.58
N ASP A 112 -9.50 -6.84 -6.73
CA ASP A 112 -8.33 -6.36 -7.46
C ASP A 112 -7.02 -6.71 -6.72
N VAL A 113 -7.00 -6.53 -5.39
CA VAL A 113 -5.85 -6.95 -4.56
C VAL A 113 -5.66 -8.46 -4.61
N ARG A 114 -6.75 -9.26 -4.62
CA ARG A 114 -6.67 -10.72 -4.77
C ARG A 114 -5.97 -11.08 -6.08
N ALA A 115 -6.36 -10.49 -7.19
CA ALA A 115 -5.73 -10.76 -8.48
C ALA A 115 -4.23 -10.42 -8.49
N ALA A 116 -3.84 -9.32 -7.85
CA ALA A 116 -2.44 -8.94 -7.71
C ALA A 116 -1.65 -9.91 -6.80
N VAL A 117 -2.24 -10.35 -5.69
CA VAL A 117 -1.65 -11.35 -4.79
C VAL A 117 -1.47 -12.70 -5.51
N ASP A 118 -2.47 -13.14 -6.26
CA ASP A 118 -2.41 -14.41 -6.98
C ASP A 118 -1.35 -14.34 -8.10
N HIS A 119 -1.26 -13.22 -8.83
CA HIS A 119 -0.17 -12.98 -9.80
C HIS A 119 1.23 -13.06 -9.15
N LEU A 120 1.41 -12.45 -7.97
CA LEU A 120 2.69 -12.54 -7.27
C LEU A 120 3.01 -13.97 -6.80
N ARG A 121 1.99 -14.76 -6.43
CA ARG A 121 2.17 -16.17 -6.01
C ARG A 121 2.59 -17.10 -7.15
N GLU A 122 2.18 -16.79 -8.37
CA GLU A 122 2.58 -17.54 -9.57
C GLU A 122 4.05 -17.32 -9.93
N ALA A 123 4.65 -16.22 -9.44
CA ALA A 123 6.06 -15.94 -9.67
C ALA A 123 6.95 -16.78 -8.75
N ASP A 124 8.03 -17.34 -9.30
CA ASP A 124 9.02 -18.10 -8.55
C ASP A 124 9.60 -17.24 -7.41
N GLY A 125 9.58 -17.81 -6.18
CA GLY A 125 10.16 -17.16 -5.01
C GLY A 125 9.34 -15.99 -4.44
N ALA A 126 8.03 -15.97 -4.67
CA ALA A 126 7.15 -14.90 -4.14
C ALA A 126 7.21 -14.75 -2.61
N GLY A 127 7.36 -15.85 -1.87
CA GLY A 127 7.52 -15.84 -0.41
C GLY A 127 6.39 -15.13 0.35
N ALA A 128 6.78 -14.28 1.31
CA ALA A 128 5.83 -13.52 2.12
C ALA A 128 5.27 -12.33 1.35
N ILE A 129 3.94 -12.19 1.32
CA ILE A 129 3.26 -11.11 0.59
C ILE A 129 2.68 -10.11 1.58
N PHE A 130 2.96 -8.84 1.32
CA PHE A 130 2.48 -7.69 2.08
C PHE A 130 1.64 -6.77 1.20
N THR A 131 0.82 -5.93 1.83
CA THR A 131 0.26 -4.75 1.18
C THR A 131 0.89 -3.49 1.74
N VAL A 132 1.07 -2.46 0.93
CA VAL A 132 1.39 -1.11 1.38
C VAL A 132 0.48 -0.12 0.69
N GLY A 133 -0.10 0.80 1.44
CA GLY A 133 -1.03 1.77 0.88
C GLY A 133 -0.84 3.18 1.42
N PHE A 134 -1.34 4.16 0.67
CA PHE A 134 -1.15 5.58 0.96
C PHE A 134 -2.49 6.31 0.95
N CYS A 135 -2.76 7.16 1.96
CA CYS A 135 -3.99 7.92 2.07
C CYS A 135 -5.24 7.01 1.98
N PHE A 136 -6.03 7.13 0.94
CA PHE A 136 -7.13 6.21 0.63
C PHE A 136 -6.67 4.75 0.65
N GLY A 137 -5.61 4.44 -0.11
CA GLY A 137 -4.99 3.11 -0.14
C GLY A 137 -4.42 2.67 1.20
N GLY A 138 -4.00 3.61 2.08
CA GLY A 138 -3.50 3.29 3.42
C GLY A 138 -4.54 2.60 4.29
N ALA A 139 -5.76 3.14 4.35
CA ALA A 139 -6.87 2.50 5.07
C ALA A 139 -7.28 1.18 4.41
N TYR A 140 -7.32 1.14 3.08
CA TYR A 140 -7.66 -0.09 2.35
C TYR A 140 -6.57 -1.15 2.41
N SER A 141 -5.30 -0.79 2.57
CA SER A 141 -4.23 -1.74 2.88
C SER A 141 -4.48 -2.44 4.22
N TRP A 142 -4.76 -1.70 5.29
CA TRP A 142 -5.13 -2.32 6.58
C TRP A 142 -6.36 -3.23 6.45
N ARG A 143 -7.37 -2.82 5.66
CA ARG A 143 -8.55 -3.64 5.43
C ARG A 143 -8.23 -4.99 4.80
N GLN A 144 -7.21 -5.10 3.93
CA GLN A 144 -6.83 -6.36 3.30
C GLN A 144 -6.42 -7.45 4.31
N SER A 145 -6.03 -7.07 5.54
CA SER A 145 -5.83 -8.02 6.65
C SER A 145 -7.07 -8.88 6.92
N ALA A 146 -8.27 -8.39 6.58
CA ALA A 146 -9.56 -9.05 6.82
C ALA A 146 -10.09 -9.86 5.62
N GLU A 147 -9.48 -9.74 4.44
CA GLU A 147 -10.07 -10.23 3.18
C GLU A 147 -9.56 -11.64 2.79
N GLY A 148 -8.83 -12.31 3.68
CA GLY A 148 -8.44 -13.72 3.49
C GLY A 148 -7.41 -13.95 2.39
N HIS A 149 -6.58 -12.95 2.09
CA HIS A 149 -5.54 -13.07 1.07
C HIS A 149 -4.31 -13.87 1.51
N GLY A 150 -4.21 -14.26 2.78
CA GLY A 150 -3.00 -14.90 3.32
C GLY A 150 -1.80 -13.96 3.30
N LEU A 151 -2.01 -12.69 3.65
CA LEU A 151 -0.95 -11.69 3.76
C LEU A 151 -0.11 -11.95 5.00
N ALA A 152 1.20 -11.73 4.88
CA ALA A 152 2.12 -11.69 6.01
C ALA A 152 1.98 -10.40 6.85
N GLY A 153 1.52 -9.31 6.25
CA GLY A 153 1.23 -8.06 6.95
C GLY A 153 0.61 -7.00 6.03
N ALA A 154 0.03 -5.96 6.62
CA ALA A 154 -0.57 -4.84 5.91
C ALA A 154 -0.05 -3.50 6.45
N ILE A 155 0.55 -2.70 5.59
CA ILE A 155 1.22 -1.44 5.90
C ILE A 155 0.39 -0.30 5.34
N GLY A 156 0.11 0.72 6.13
CA GLY A 156 -0.64 1.87 5.66
C GLY A 156 -0.06 3.19 6.14
N PHE A 157 0.07 4.11 5.21
CA PHE A 157 0.46 5.49 5.47
C PHE A 157 -0.77 6.38 5.58
N TYR A 158 -0.88 7.14 6.65
CA TYR A 158 -1.91 8.16 6.88
C TYR A 158 -3.31 7.78 6.34
N GLY A 159 -3.72 6.54 6.58
CA GLY A 159 -4.99 5.97 6.11
C GLY A 159 -6.20 6.59 6.80
N GLY A 160 -6.70 7.70 6.28
CA GLY A 160 -7.75 8.47 6.91
C GLY A 160 -9.07 7.73 7.12
N ARG A 161 -9.80 8.10 8.18
CA ARG A 161 -11.13 7.57 8.56
C ARG A 161 -11.13 6.03 8.72
N PRO A 162 -10.19 5.45 9.52
CA PRO A 162 -10.02 4.00 9.59
C PRO A 162 -11.27 3.31 10.14
N LEU A 163 -11.96 3.90 11.12
CA LEU A 163 -13.19 3.30 11.68
C LEU A 163 -14.32 3.21 10.66
N ALA A 164 -14.45 4.20 9.75
CA ALA A 164 -15.49 4.17 8.72
C ALA A 164 -15.14 3.17 7.60
N ARG A 165 -13.88 3.12 7.17
CA ARG A 165 -13.45 2.31 6.03
C ARG A 165 -13.13 0.86 6.38
N VAL A 166 -12.56 0.63 7.56
CA VAL A 166 -12.06 -0.67 8.01
C VAL A 166 -12.90 -1.27 9.13
N GLY A 167 -13.54 -0.43 9.94
CA GLY A 167 -14.32 -0.84 11.11
C GLY A 167 -15.25 -2.05 10.89
N PRO A 168 -16.04 -2.11 9.80
CA PRO A 168 -16.90 -3.25 9.50
C PRO A 168 -16.16 -4.59 9.27
N ALA A 169 -14.85 -4.55 9.03
CA ALA A 169 -14.04 -5.73 8.74
C ALA A 169 -13.18 -6.19 9.93
N ILE A 170 -13.08 -5.43 11.00
CA ILE A 170 -12.17 -5.67 12.13
C ILE A 170 -12.25 -7.11 12.67
N SER A 171 -13.44 -7.67 12.84
CA SER A 171 -13.62 -9.03 13.38
C SER A 171 -13.00 -10.15 12.51
N ARG A 172 -12.74 -9.85 11.24
CA ARG A 172 -12.15 -10.80 10.30
C ARG A 172 -10.65 -10.58 10.07
N MET A 173 -10.05 -9.54 10.64
CA MET A 173 -8.62 -9.25 10.47
C MET A 173 -7.75 -10.37 11.02
N ARG A 174 -6.65 -10.68 10.33
CA ARG A 174 -5.71 -11.75 10.70
C ARG A 174 -4.25 -11.34 10.54
N ALA A 175 -3.91 -10.61 9.48
CA ALA A 175 -2.55 -10.18 9.21
C ALA A 175 -2.16 -9.00 10.12
N PRO A 176 -0.91 -8.96 10.64
CA PRO A 176 -0.36 -7.83 11.39
C PRO A 176 -0.45 -6.50 10.64
N LEU A 177 -0.58 -5.40 11.39
CA LEU A 177 -0.66 -4.06 10.84
C LEU A 177 0.54 -3.20 11.22
N LEU A 178 1.07 -2.46 10.24
CA LEU A 178 1.95 -1.31 10.47
C LEU A 178 1.23 -0.03 10.06
N MET A 179 1.07 0.89 11.00
CA MET A 179 0.38 2.16 10.83
C MET A 179 1.41 3.31 10.90
N LEU A 180 1.71 3.95 9.77
CA LEU A 180 2.64 5.06 9.64
C LEU A 180 1.84 6.36 9.47
N LEU A 181 1.72 7.14 10.55
CA LEU A 181 0.75 8.21 10.68
C LEU A 181 1.40 9.60 10.58
N ALA A 182 0.70 10.52 9.94
CA ALA A 182 1.07 11.93 9.93
C ALA A 182 0.54 12.61 11.19
N GLY A 183 1.40 13.34 11.91
CA GLY A 183 1.00 14.04 13.14
C GLY A 183 0.11 15.26 12.87
N ARG A 184 0.17 15.83 11.65
CA ARG A 184 -0.73 16.89 11.19
C ARG A 184 -1.64 16.38 10.08
N ASP A 185 -2.64 15.59 10.46
CA ASP A 185 -3.62 15.02 9.55
C ASP A 185 -5.05 15.48 9.92
N SER A 186 -5.99 15.30 8.98
CA SER A 186 -7.42 15.54 9.22
C SER A 186 -8.06 14.48 10.11
N THR A 187 -7.51 13.26 10.13
CA THR A 187 -7.90 12.19 11.06
C THR A 187 -7.13 12.37 12.37
N SER A 188 -7.85 12.45 13.47
CA SER A 188 -7.24 12.70 14.77
C SER A 188 -6.40 11.51 15.27
N PRO A 189 -5.32 11.75 16.06
CA PRO A 189 -4.58 10.67 16.71
C PRO A 189 -5.48 9.76 17.57
N ALA A 190 -6.53 10.32 18.19
CA ALA A 190 -7.49 9.55 18.99
C ALA A 190 -8.30 8.55 18.15
N GLU A 191 -8.66 8.89 16.91
CA GLU A 191 -9.36 7.96 16.00
C GLU A 191 -8.46 6.79 15.58
N PHE A 192 -7.19 7.05 15.32
CA PHE A 192 -6.23 5.99 15.03
C PHE A 192 -5.98 5.09 16.24
N ALA A 193 -5.89 5.67 17.43
CA ALA A 193 -5.76 4.91 18.68
C ALA A 193 -7.00 4.03 18.94
N ASP A 194 -8.21 4.57 18.80
CA ASP A 194 -9.46 3.80 18.95
C ASP A 194 -9.52 2.66 17.92
N PHE A 195 -9.13 2.89 16.69
CA PHE A 195 -9.03 1.84 15.67
C PHE A 195 -8.07 0.73 16.10
N ALA A 196 -6.84 1.07 16.51
CA ALA A 196 -5.86 0.10 16.97
C ALA A 196 -6.34 -0.73 18.17
N GLU A 197 -6.98 -0.06 19.16
CA GLU A 197 -7.56 -0.71 20.35
C GLU A 197 -8.70 -1.69 20.01
N ARG A 198 -9.45 -1.46 18.93
CA ARG A 198 -10.47 -2.39 18.45
C ARG A 198 -9.91 -3.57 17.66
N VAL A 199 -8.75 -3.39 17.03
CA VAL A 199 -8.10 -4.45 16.25
C VAL A 199 -7.35 -5.45 17.15
N ARG A 200 -6.59 -4.98 18.15
CA ARG A 200 -5.78 -5.83 19.04
C ARG A 200 -6.52 -7.00 19.69
N PRO A 201 -7.77 -6.88 20.17
CA PRO A 201 -8.53 -7.99 20.74
C PRO A 201 -8.83 -9.13 19.76
N GLN A 202 -8.63 -8.91 18.45
CA GLN A 202 -8.76 -9.98 17.45
C GLN A 202 -7.51 -10.88 17.38
N GLY A 203 -6.50 -10.64 18.22
CA GLY A 203 -5.22 -11.33 18.17
C GLY A 203 -4.28 -10.81 17.06
N VAL A 204 -4.59 -9.65 16.50
CA VAL A 204 -3.79 -9.00 15.45
C VAL A 204 -2.78 -8.07 16.08
N GLU A 205 -1.50 -8.24 15.74
CA GLU A 205 -0.44 -7.31 16.11
C GLU A 205 -0.64 -5.97 15.39
N VAL A 206 -0.54 -4.85 16.12
CA VAL A 206 -0.68 -3.51 15.57
C VAL A 206 0.46 -2.63 16.04
N GLU A 207 1.35 -2.29 15.12
CA GLU A 207 2.39 -1.29 15.32
C GLU A 207 1.90 0.07 14.84
N VAL A 208 2.00 1.09 15.68
CA VAL A 208 1.58 2.47 15.37
C VAL A 208 2.76 3.41 15.52
N HIS A 209 3.02 4.19 14.50
CA HIS A 209 4.06 5.19 14.49
C HIS A 209 3.54 6.51 13.98
N THR A 210 3.69 7.57 14.77
CA THR A 210 3.25 8.92 14.40
C THR A 210 4.46 9.81 14.21
N TYR A 211 4.55 10.42 13.03
CA TYR A 211 5.57 11.41 12.70
C TYR A 211 5.04 12.80 13.07
N GLU A 212 5.41 13.25 14.28
CA GLU A 212 4.98 14.53 14.80
C GLU A 212 5.39 15.68 13.89
N GLY A 213 4.46 16.59 13.60
CA GLY A 213 4.72 17.71 12.69
C GLY A 213 4.66 17.37 11.20
N ALA A 214 4.71 16.10 10.80
CA ALA A 214 4.57 15.70 9.40
C ALA A 214 3.12 15.86 8.90
N PRO A 215 2.92 16.48 7.72
CA PRO A 215 1.59 16.62 7.13
C PRO A 215 1.12 15.32 6.47
N HIS A 216 -0.16 15.27 6.14
CA HIS A 216 -0.66 14.26 5.20
C HIS A 216 0.20 14.24 3.93
N SER A 217 0.52 13.04 3.41
CA SER A 217 1.41 12.84 2.25
C SER A 217 2.88 13.18 2.46
N PHE A 218 3.37 13.15 3.70
CA PHE A 218 4.77 13.46 4.02
C PHE A 218 5.79 12.53 3.34
N PHE A 219 5.39 11.35 2.91
CA PHE A 219 6.25 10.36 2.27
C PHE A 219 6.54 10.77 0.81
N ASP A 220 7.32 11.85 0.67
CA ASP A 220 7.66 12.49 -0.59
C ASP A 220 9.01 13.18 -0.46
N ARG A 221 9.99 12.81 -1.29
CA ARG A 221 11.34 13.39 -1.26
C ARG A 221 11.40 14.85 -1.72
N SER A 222 10.31 15.38 -2.29
CA SER A 222 10.22 16.81 -2.59
C SER A 222 10.06 17.67 -1.34
N TYR A 223 9.65 17.09 -0.19
CA TYR A 223 9.52 17.78 1.09
C TYR A 223 10.81 17.70 1.89
N ALA A 224 11.69 18.69 1.75
CA ALA A 224 12.99 18.70 2.42
C ALA A 224 12.89 18.53 3.96
N ASP A 225 11.86 19.10 4.59
CA ASP A 225 11.67 19.10 6.05
C ASP A 225 11.24 17.73 6.62
N HIS A 226 10.91 16.75 5.78
CA HIS A 226 10.39 15.44 6.21
C HIS A 226 11.25 14.24 5.79
N GLN A 227 12.49 14.48 5.35
CA GLN A 227 13.38 13.42 4.87
C GLN A 227 13.72 12.39 5.97
N GLU A 228 13.86 12.84 7.22
CA GLU A 228 14.10 11.94 8.35
C GLU A 228 12.90 11.02 8.60
N ALA A 229 11.68 11.55 8.51
CA ALA A 229 10.45 10.77 8.63
C ALA A 229 10.31 9.75 7.48
N CYS A 230 10.69 10.12 6.27
CA CYS A 230 10.73 9.23 5.11
C CYS A 230 11.73 8.09 5.30
N ALA A 231 12.93 8.40 5.76
CA ALA A 231 13.98 7.41 6.01
C ALA A 231 13.59 6.43 7.12
N ASP A 232 13.05 6.94 8.25
CA ASP A 232 12.56 6.09 9.35
C ASP A 232 11.37 5.21 8.89
N ALA A 233 10.46 5.74 8.07
CA ALA A 233 9.36 4.96 7.54
C ALA A 233 9.85 3.78 6.69
N TRP A 234 10.87 3.96 5.86
CA TRP A 234 11.51 2.87 5.13
C TRP A 234 12.13 1.83 6.06
N VAL A 235 12.88 2.25 7.07
CA VAL A 235 13.47 1.34 8.06
C VAL A 235 12.39 0.48 8.72
N ARG A 236 11.27 1.08 9.12
CA ARG A 236 10.14 0.34 9.71
C ARG A 236 9.49 -0.65 8.76
N ILE A 237 9.34 -0.28 7.48
CA ILE A 237 8.82 -1.21 6.47
C ILE A 237 9.76 -2.42 6.34
N LEU A 238 11.06 -2.18 6.22
CA LEU A 238 12.06 -3.23 6.05
C LEU A 238 12.11 -4.16 7.27
N ASP A 239 12.11 -3.60 8.48
CA ASP A 239 12.13 -4.36 9.74
C ASP A 239 10.85 -5.17 9.93
N PHE A 240 9.67 -4.56 9.76
CA PHE A 240 8.38 -5.22 9.85
C PHE A 240 8.27 -6.39 8.87
N THR A 241 8.63 -6.17 7.63
CA THR A 241 8.54 -7.21 6.60
C THR A 241 9.59 -8.31 6.78
N ALA A 242 10.82 -7.99 7.20
CA ALA A 242 11.85 -8.98 7.48
C ALA A 242 11.43 -9.90 8.64
N ARG A 243 10.94 -9.34 9.73
CA ARG A 243 10.48 -10.07 10.91
C ARG A 243 9.34 -11.06 10.59
N LEU A 244 8.36 -10.62 9.80
CA LEU A 244 7.19 -11.44 9.44
C LEU A 244 7.45 -12.44 8.30
N SER A 245 8.56 -12.30 7.57
CA SER A 245 8.94 -13.25 6.52
C SER A 245 9.61 -14.52 7.07
N THR A 246 10.14 -14.47 8.29
CA THR A 246 10.86 -15.60 8.92
C THR A 246 9.93 -16.62 9.59
N HIS A 247 8.62 -16.33 9.68
CA HIS A 247 7.62 -17.21 10.27
C HIS A 247 6.58 -17.56 9.18
N PRO A 248 6.78 -18.67 8.42
CA PRO A 248 5.69 -19.16 7.59
C PRO A 248 4.54 -19.59 8.50
N SER A 249 3.39 -18.95 8.34
CA SER A 249 2.12 -19.30 9.02
C SER A 249 1.53 -20.61 8.49
#